data_7d627ad99010c803c258af6882f54f46
#
_entry.id   7d627ad99010c803c258af6882f54f46
#
_cell.length_a   1.000
_cell.length_b   1.000
_cell.length_c   1.000
_cell.angle_alpha   90.00
_cell.angle_beta   90.00
_cell.angle_gamma   90.00
#
_symmetry.space_group_name_H-M   'P 1'
#
loop_
_entity.id
_entity.type
_entity.pdbx_description
1 polymer ?
#
loop_
_entity_poly.entity_id
_entity_poly.type
_entity_poly.pdbx_seq_one_letter_code
_entity_poly.pdbx_strand_id
1 'polypeptide(L)'
;LTFGANFSLLLGAKKRLPNPYPNLGNIPLSNVNLSKDLINRWKKPGDEAYTYIPGVYTGRIANYWRLQDDRTYNMYQMWGESDIMVAKADFLRCQQISLTWTANDKICTKMRVKSFSINAIMNNVFVVADKKFHGFDPELGDSVQPKTYSFGITVGF
;
A
#
# COMPACT_ATOMS: atom_id res chain seq x y z
N LEU A 1 -7.75 -3.27 33.63
CA LEU A 1 -7.05 -3.03 32.37
C LEU A 1 -7.62 -3.98 31.33
N THR A 2 -8.10 -3.42 30.20
CA THR A 2 -8.66 -4.19 29.07
C THR A 2 -7.83 -3.89 27.82
N PHE A 3 -7.42 -4.95 27.12
CA PHE A 3 -6.75 -4.87 25.84
C PHE A 3 -7.67 -5.45 24.75
N GLY A 4 -7.79 -4.75 23.63
CA GLY A 4 -8.53 -5.20 22.46
C GLY A 4 -7.67 -5.07 21.20
N ALA A 5 -7.80 -6.00 20.27
CA ALA A 5 -7.19 -5.93 18.96
C ALA A 5 -8.13 -6.51 17.89
N ASN A 6 -8.30 -5.76 16.79
CA ASN A 6 -9.13 -6.16 15.67
C ASN A 6 -8.25 -6.44 14.44
N PHE A 7 -8.43 -7.61 13.85
CA PHE A 7 -7.73 -8.03 12.66
C PHE A 7 -8.72 -8.34 11.54
N SER A 8 -8.31 -8.08 10.30
CA SER A 8 -8.96 -8.62 9.12
C SER A 8 -7.96 -9.42 8.28
N LEU A 9 -8.43 -10.55 7.80
CA LEU A 9 -7.68 -11.47 6.94
C LEU A 9 -8.45 -11.65 5.64
N LEU A 10 -7.78 -11.41 4.50
CA LEU A 10 -8.29 -11.70 3.16
C LEU A 10 -7.40 -12.73 2.52
N LEU A 11 -8.00 -13.79 1.97
CA LEU A 11 -7.29 -14.89 1.30
C LEU A 11 -7.90 -15.17 -0.07
N GLY A 12 -7.06 -15.60 -1.01
CA GLY A 12 -7.48 -15.99 -2.36
C GLY A 12 -7.69 -14.81 -3.32
N ALA A 13 -7.41 -13.60 -2.90
CA ALA A 13 -7.53 -12.41 -3.74
C ALA A 13 -6.34 -12.27 -4.69
N LYS A 14 -6.61 -11.71 -5.87
CA LYS A 14 -5.60 -11.30 -6.84
C LYS A 14 -5.86 -9.87 -7.26
N LYS A 15 -4.79 -9.09 -7.43
CA LYS A 15 -4.89 -7.70 -7.87
C LYS A 15 -3.79 -7.38 -8.86
N ARG A 16 -4.11 -6.51 -9.82
CA ARG A 16 -3.13 -5.94 -10.72
C ARG A 16 -2.31 -4.88 -10.00
N LEU A 17 -1.00 -4.97 -10.13
CA LEU A 17 -0.07 -3.97 -9.59
C LEU A 17 -0.18 -2.65 -10.37
N PRO A 18 0.08 -1.51 -9.75
CA PRO A 18 0.21 -0.23 -10.45
C PRO A 18 1.31 -0.31 -11.52
N ASN A 19 1.04 0.23 -12.70
CA ASN A 19 2.05 0.30 -13.75
C ASN A 19 3.11 1.36 -13.34
N PRO A 20 4.39 0.99 -13.21
CA PRO A 20 5.45 1.92 -12.83
C PRO A 20 5.79 2.95 -13.94
N TYR A 21 5.27 2.76 -15.16
CA TYR A 21 5.41 3.69 -16.27
C TYR A 21 4.17 4.58 -16.34
N PRO A 22 4.22 5.84 -15.84
CA PRO A 22 3.03 6.68 -15.64
C PRO A 22 2.40 7.21 -16.92
N ASN A 23 3.17 7.31 -18.01
CA ASN A 23 2.71 7.75 -19.31
C ASN A 23 3.37 6.95 -20.43
N LEU A 24 2.53 6.36 -21.23
CA LEU A 24 2.84 5.29 -22.16
C LEU A 24 3.55 5.71 -23.45
N GLY A 25 3.86 6.99 -23.63
CA GLY A 25 4.43 7.49 -24.90
C GLY A 25 5.80 8.15 -24.79
N ASN A 26 6.14 8.74 -23.68
CA ASN A 26 7.35 9.55 -23.52
C ASN A 26 8.06 9.24 -22.20
N ILE A 27 9.05 8.39 -22.23
CA ILE A 27 9.89 8.07 -21.06
C ILE A 27 11.35 8.42 -21.41
N PRO A 28 12.09 9.10 -20.53
CA PRO A 28 11.66 9.67 -19.25
C PRO A 28 10.90 10.99 -19.41
N LEU A 29 9.89 11.20 -18.59
CA LEU A 29 9.25 12.50 -18.44
C LEU A 29 10.11 13.37 -17.51
N SER A 30 10.45 14.55 -17.96
CA SER A 30 11.32 15.48 -17.21
C SER A 30 10.67 16.09 -15.96
N ASN A 31 9.36 16.00 -15.85
CA ASN A 31 8.57 16.71 -14.84
C ASN A 31 7.70 15.81 -13.95
N VAL A 32 7.93 14.50 -13.95
CA VAL A 32 7.16 13.53 -13.18
C VAL A 32 8.09 12.63 -12.38
N ASN A 33 7.77 12.40 -11.13
CA ASN A 33 8.45 11.42 -10.32
C ASN A 33 8.18 10.00 -10.86
N LEU A 34 9.23 9.25 -11.08
CA LEU A 34 9.15 7.87 -11.55
C LEU A 34 9.11 6.91 -10.37
N SER A 35 8.47 5.75 -10.58
CA SER A 35 8.50 4.67 -9.59
C SER A 35 9.94 4.22 -9.31
N LYS A 36 10.23 3.97 -8.04
CA LYS A 36 11.49 3.40 -7.59
C LYS A 36 11.79 2.04 -8.23
N ASP A 37 10.77 1.30 -8.62
CA ASP A 37 10.91 0.00 -9.27
C ASP A 37 11.65 0.06 -10.60
N LEU A 38 11.59 1.20 -11.29
CA LEU A 38 12.30 1.41 -12.56
C LEU A 38 13.83 1.38 -12.41
N ILE A 39 14.37 1.45 -11.22
CA ILE A 39 15.81 1.25 -10.97
C ILE A 39 16.21 -0.17 -11.39
N ASN A 40 15.31 -1.15 -11.16
CA ASN A 40 15.52 -2.56 -11.44
C ASN A 40 15.00 -2.99 -12.83
N ARG A 41 14.74 -2.04 -13.74
CA ARG A 41 14.33 -2.36 -15.10
C ARG A 41 15.41 -3.09 -15.89
N TRP A 42 15.02 -3.78 -16.95
CA TRP A 42 15.95 -4.37 -17.92
C TRP A 42 16.85 -3.29 -18.54
N LYS A 43 18.14 -3.50 -18.61
CA LYS A 43 19.15 -2.57 -19.12
C LYS A 43 20.04 -3.20 -20.21
N LYS A 44 20.29 -4.51 -20.12
CA LYS A 44 21.17 -5.25 -21.03
C LYS A 44 20.72 -6.71 -21.14
N PRO A 45 21.08 -7.40 -22.23
CA PRO A 45 20.86 -8.83 -22.38
C PRO A 45 21.36 -9.63 -21.16
N GLY A 46 20.53 -10.55 -20.66
CA GLY A 46 20.75 -11.33 -19.44
C GLY A 46 20.01 -10.80 -18.19
N ASP A 47 19.57 -9.55 -18.19
CA ASP A 47 18.82 -8.97 -17.08
C ASP A 47 17.41 -9.56 -16.96
N GLU A 48 16.86 -10.14 -18.03
CA GLU A 48 15.57 -10.84 -18.07
C GLU A 48 15.48 -12.00 -17.05
N ALA A 49 16.62 -12.53 -16.61
CA ALA A 49 16.68 -13.54 -15.57
C ALA A 49 16.38 -12.97 -14.17
N TYR A 50 16.51 -11.64 -13.98
CA TYR A 50 16.44 -10.99 -12.68
C TYR A 50 15.31 -9.95 -12.57
N THR A 51 14.80 -9.47 -13.71
CA THR A 51 13.73 -8.48 -13.73
C THR A 51 12.66 -8.81 -14.76
N TYR A 52 11.42 -8.52 -14.39
CA TYR A 52 10.27 -8.58 -15.29
C TYR A 52 9.87 -7.18 -15.79
N ILE A 53 10.57 -6.12 -15.33
CA ILE A 53 10.27 -4.73 -15.71
C ILE A 53 10.98 -4.42 -17.03
N PRO A 54 10.24 -4.05 -18.09
CA PRO A 54 10.84 -3.76 -19.39
C PRO A 54 11.79 -2.56 -19.34
N GLY A 55 12.73 -2.55 -20.26
CA GLY A 55 13.66 -1.43 -20.41
C GLY A 55 13.00 -0.17 -20.96
N VAL A 56 13.70 0.95 -20.85
CA VAL A 56 13.29 2.20 -21.47
C VAL A 56 13.81 2.24 -22.91
N TYR A 57 12.92 2.46 -23.87
CA TYR A 57 13.29 2.61 -25.27
C TYR A 57 13.76 4.03 -25.57
N THR A 58 14.81 4.15 -26.36
CA THR A 58 15.22 5.45 -26.88
C THR A 58 14.17 5.97 -27.87
N GLY A 59 14.02 7.30 -27.99
CA GLY A 59 12.99 7.92 -28.81
C GLY A 59 12.95 7.46 -30.28
N ARG A 60 14.05 6.92 -30.81
CA ARG A 60 14.13 6.37 -32.17
C ARG A 60 13.32 5.08 -32.32
N ILE A 61 13.39 4.17 -31.32
CA ILE A 61 12.64 2.91 -31.32
C ILE A 61 11.18 3.17 -30.96
N ALA A 62 10.92 4.04 -30.01
CA ALA A 62 9.57 4.44 -29.65
C ALA A 62 8.81 5.07 -30.84
N ASN A 63 9.48 5.90 -31.65
CA ASN A 63 8.90 6.47 -32.85
C ASN A 63 8.69 5.44 -33.97
N TYR A 64 9.55 4.45 -34.11
CA TYR A 64 9.39 3.37 -35.10
C TYR A 64 8.10 2.58 -34.85
N TRP A 65 7.85 2.17 -33.62
CA TRP A 65 6.63 1.43 -33.24
C TRP A 65 5.37 2.29 -33.30
N ARG A 66 5.49 3.58 -33.01
CA ARG A 66 4.39 4.54 -33.08
C ARG A 66 3.94 4.86 -34.51
N LEU A 67 4.83 4.78 -35.48
CA LEU A 67 4.55 5.05 -36.90
C LEU A 67 3.97 3.81 -37.60
N GLN A 68 4.12 2.62 -37.05
CA GLN A 68 3.68 1.37 -37.71
C GLN A 68 2.23 1.01 -37.41
N ASP A 69 1.61 1.56 -36.36
CA ASP A 69 0.22 1.26 -36.02
C ASP A 69 -0.48 2.49 -35.44
N ASP A 70 -1.49 2.94 -36.13
CA ASP A 70 -2.40 4.01 -35.70
C ASP A 70 -3.24 3.60 -34.46
N ARG A 71 -3.16 2.32 -34.06
CA ARG A 71 -3.69 1.73 -32.83
C ARG A 71 -2.57 1.61 -31.83
N THR A 72 -2.25 2.70 -31.20
CA THR A 72 -1.21 2.85 -30.17
C THR A 72 -1.41 1.95 -28.93
N TYR A 73 -1.31 0.65 -29.13
CA TYR A 73 -0.99 -0.24 -28.03
C TYR A 73 0.49 -0.11 -27.72
N ASN A 74 0.77 0.83 -26.85
CA ASN A 74 2.09 1.01 -26.33
C ASN A 74 2.51 -0.27 -25.60
N MET A 75 3.70 -0.77 -25.87
CA MET A 75 4.24 -1.98 -25.27
C MET A 75 4.23 -1.97 -23.74
N TYR A 76 4.41 -0.80 -23.12
CA TYR A 76 4.29 -0.65 -21.66
C TYR A 76 2.85 -0.83 -21.17
N GLN A 77 1.87 -0.47 -21.98
CA GLN A 77 0.46 -0.74 -21.65
C GLN A 77 0.17 -2.23 -21.74
N MET A 78 0.58 -2.89 -22.82
CA MET A 78 0.41 -4.33 -22.96
C MET A 78 1.09 -5.09 -21.81
N TRP A 79 2.29 -4.67 -21.43
CA TRP A 79 2.98 -5.23 -20.27
C TRP A 79 2.22 -4.94 -18.96
N GLY A 80 1.75 -3.73 -18.76
CA GLY A 80 0.96 -3.35 -17.58
C GLY A 80 -0.37 -4.10 -17.47
N GLU A 81 -0.95 -4.51 -18.61
CA GLU A 81 -2.19 -5.29 -18.68
C GLU A 81 -1.95 -6.81 -18.65
N SER A 82 -0.71 -7.25 -18.76
CA SER A 82 -0.35 -8.67 -18.73
C SER A 82 -0.54 -9.32 -17.35
N ASP A 83 -0.52 -10.63 -17.31
CA ASP A 83 -0.61 -11.43 -16.09
C ASP A 83 0.62 -11.32 -15.18
N ILE A 84 1.78 -10.93 -15.73
CA ILE A 84 2.99 -10.63 -14.98
C ILE A 84 2.73 -9.56 -13.91
N MET A 85 1.82 -8.62 -14.21
CA MET A 85 1.43 -7.53 -13.31
C MET A 85 0.33 -7.95 -12.31
N VAL A 86 -0.05 -9.22 -12.28
CA VAL A 86 -1.02 -9.73 -11.31
C VAL A 86 -0.29 -10.36 -10.13
N ALA A 87 -0.57 -9.88 -8.93
CA ALA A 87 -0.03 -10.41 -7.69
C ALA A 87 -1.12 -10.98 -6.79
N LYS A 88 -0.73 -11.85 -5.86
CA LYS A 88 -1.60 -12.29 -4.77
C LYS A 88 -1.88 -11.11 -3.85
N ALA A 89 -3.15 -10.78 -3.67
CA ALA A 89 -3.60 -9.67 -2.84
C ALA A 89 -4.10 -10.14 -1.46
N ASP A 90 -3.60 -11.28 -1.01
CA ASP A 90 -3.83 -11.79 0.33
C ASP A 90 -3.17 -10.85 1.34
N PHE A 91 -3.87 -10.53 2.42
CA PHE A 91 -3.30 -9.70 3.47
C PHE A 91 -3.84 -10.03 4.85
N LEU A 92 -3.05 -9.70 5.85
CA LEU A 92 -3.44 -9.60 7.25
C LEU A 92 -3.31 -8.14 7.68
N ARG A 93 -4.40 -7.53 8.11
CA ARG A 93 -4.43 -6.14 8.59
C ARG A 93 -4.77 -6.12 10.08
N CYS A 94 -3.99 -5.41 10.86
CA CYS A 94 -4.36 -4.99 12.19
C CYS A 94 -5.08 -3.63 12.11
N GLN A 95 -6.40 -3.67 12.18
CA GLN A 95 -7.25 -2.49 12.00
C GLN A 95 -7.18 -1.56 13.20
N GLN A 96 -7.18 -2.14 14.42
CA GLN A 96 -7.27 -1.38 15.64
C GLN A 96 -6.59 -2.13 16.79
N ILE A 97 -5.91 -1.38 17.63
CA ILE A 97 -5.49 -1.79 18.95
C ILE A 97 -6.07 -0.78 19.95
N SER A 98 -6.65 -1.29 21.04
CA SER A 98 -7.21 -0.46 22.09
C SER A 98 -6.70 -0.92 23.46
N LEU A 99 -6.46 0.05 24.32
CA LEU A 99 -6.09 -0.17 25.70
C LEU A 99 -6.96 0.72 26.60
N THR A 100 -7.71 0.11 27.49
CA THR A 100 -8.57 0.83 28.45
C THR A 100 -8.16 0.49 29.86
N TRP A 101 -7.85 1.51 30.63
CA TRP A 101 -7.64 1.40 32.04
C TRP A 101 -8.84 2.01 32.78
N THR A 102 -9.44 1.26 33.70
CA THR A 102 -10.54 1.71 34.55
C THR A 102 -10.04 1.75 35.99
N ALA A 103 -10.27 2.86 36.63
CA ALA A 103 -9.91 3.05 38.04
C ALA A 103 -10.75 2.12 38.93
N ASN A 104 -10.15 1.66 40.02
CA ASN A 104 -10.83 0.90 41.02
C ASN A 104 -11.61 1.85 41.97
N ASP A 105 -12.51 1.29 42.77
CA ASP A 105 -13.37 2.06 43.73
C ASP A 105 -12.58 2.92 44.70
N LYS A 106 -11.40 2.47 45.13
CA LYS A 106 -10.53 3.24 46.06
C LYS A 106 -10.04 4.53 45.41
N ILE A 107 -9.66 4.47 44.13
CA ILE A 107 -9.22 5.64 43.39
C ILE A 107 -10.39 6.56 43.11
N CYS A 108 -11.55 6.02 42.69
CA CYS A 108 -12.75 6.79 42.41
C CYS A 108 -13.25 7.54 43.66
N THR A 109 -13.27 6.88 44.82
CA THR A 109 -13.63 7.49 46.10
C THR A 109 -12.67 8.63 46.47
N LYS A 110 -11.37 8.43 46.31
CA LYS A 110 -10.35 9.49 46.57
C LYS A 110 -10.52 10.70 45.64
N MET A 111 -10.90 10.45 44.40
CA MET A 111 -11.17 11.51 43.41
C MET A 111 -12.58 12.11 43.50
N ARG A 112 -13.46 11.58 44.38
CA ARG A 112 -14.87 11.98 44.53
C ARG A 112 -15.67 11.86 43.23
N VAL A 113 -15.41 10.81 42.46
CA VAL A 113 -16.13 10.48 41.23
C VAL A 113 -16.72 9.08 41.31
N LYS A 114 -17.77 8.80 40.57
CA LYS A 114 -18.38 7.45 40.50
C LYS A 114 -17.58 6.49 39.63
N SER A 115 -17.03 7.02 38.55
CA SER A 115 -16.19 6.22 37.65
C SER A 115 -15.11 7.07 37.00
N PHE A 116 -13.98 6.45 36.69
CA PHE A 116 -12.89 7.08 35.95
C PHE A 116 -12.22 6.05 35.03
N SER A 117 -12.08 6.38 33.76
CA SER A 117 -11.35 5.53 32.83
C SER A 117 -10.54 6.36 31.83
N ILE A 118 -9.44 5.77 31.39
CA ILE A 118 -8.59 6.29 30.33
C ILE A 118 -8.54 5.24 29.24
N ASN A 119 -8.73 5.65 27.99
CA ASN A 119 -8.59 4.79 26.83
C ASN A 119 -7.58 5.37 25.83
N ALA A 120 -6.83 4.48 25.21
CA ALA A 120 -5.95 4.76 24.10
C ALA A 120 -6.32 3.83 22.94
N ILE A 121 -6.46 4.39 21.75
CA ILE A 121 -6.83 3.63 20.55
C ILE A 121 -5.84 3.99 19.44
N MET A 122 -5.35 2.99 18.75
CA MET A 122 -4.55 3.13 17.54
C MET A 122 -5.26 2.43 16.39
N ASN A 123 -5.52 3.15 15.30
CA ASN A 123 -6.11 2.58 14.09
C ASN A 123 -5.06 2.47 12.97
N ASN A 124 -5.31 1.56 12.01
CA ASN A 124 -4.46 1.28 10.86
C ASN A 124 -3.02 0.94 11.29
N VAL A 125 -2.89 -0.02 12.21
CA VAL A 125 -1.63 -0.32 12.90
C VAL A 125 -0.59 -0.85 11.93
N PHE A 126 -0.93 -1.90 11.16
CA PHE A 126 -0.08 -2.46 10.10
C PHE A 126 -0.89 -3.31 9.12
N VAL A 127 -0.30 -3.52 7.95
CA VAL A 127 -0.74 -4.49 6.95
C VAL A 127 0.45 -5.37 6.58
N VAL A 128 0.22 -6.68 6.51
CA VAL A 128 1.16 -7.67 5.97
C VAL A 128 0.56 -8.22 4.70
N ALA A 129 1.23 -8.02 3.57
CA ALA A 129 0.81 -8.45 2.24
C ALA A 129 2.02 -8.93 1.43
N ASP A 130 1.79 -9.37 0.18
CA ASP A 130 2.88 -9.74 -0.73
C ASP A 130 3.86 -8.57 -0.91
N LYS A 131 5.16 -8.90 -0.99
CA LYS A 131 6.25 -7.91 -1.15
C LYS A 131 6.12 -7.04 -2.39
N LYS A 132 5.42 -7.52 -3.42
CA LYS A 132 5.13 -6.78 -4.66
C LYS A 132 4.27 -5.53 -4.43
N PHE A 133 3.58 -5.43 -3.30
CA PHE A 133 2.84 -4.23 -2.91
C PHE A 133 3.69 -3.20 -2.15
N HIS A 134 4.99 -3.47 -1.95
CA HIS A 134 5.94 -2.52 -1.33
C HIS A 134 5.48 -1.95 0.02
N GLY A 135 4.69 -2.71 0.77
CA GLY A 135 4.13 -2.27 2.05
C GLY A 135 2.82 -1.48 1.94
N PHE A 136 2.32 -1.25 0.73
CA PHE A 136 0.98 -0.71 0.52
C PHE A 136 -0.10 -1.77 0.81
N ASP A 137 -1.27 -1.26 1.15
CA ASP A 137 -2.45 -2.08 1.35
C ASP A 137 -2.99 -2.55 -0.02
N PRO A 138 -3.12 -3.86 -0.27
CA PRO A 138 -3.65 -4.36 -1.53
C PRO A 138 -5.06 -3.87 -1.85
N GLU A 139 -5.91 -3.57 -0.87
CA GLU A 139 -7.24 -3.02 -1.11
C GLU A 139 -7.19 -1.57 -1.61
N LEU A 140 -6.27 -0.78 -1.10
CA LEU A 140 -6.16 0.64 -1.44
C LEU A 140 -5.28 0.91 -2.67
N GLY A 141 -4.51 -0.08 -3.11
CA GLY A 141 -3.61 0.03 -4.24
C GLY A 141 -2.32 0.76 -3.91
N ASP A 142 -2.19 2.01 -4.32
CA ASP A 142 -1.02 2.86 -4.13
C ASP A 142 -1.14 3.85 -2.98
N SER A 143 -2.24 3.78 -2.22
CA SER A 143 -2.52 4.66 -1.11
C SER A 143 -2.12 4.04 0.23
N VAL A 144 -1.65 4.86 1.15
CA VAL A 144 -1.34 4.47 2.53
C VAL A 144 -2.42 5.03 3.45
N GLN A 145 -3.02 4.16 4.24
CA GLN A 145 -3.91 4.62 5.31
C GLN A 145 -3.11 5.30 6.42
N PRO A 146 -3.47 6.53 6.80
CA PRO A 146 -2.82 7.19 7.92
C PRO A 146 -3.08 6.43 9.21
N LYS A 147 -2.06 6.29 10.04
CA LYS A 147 -2.21 5.80 11.39
C LYS A 147 -2.81 6.89 12.25
N THR A 148 -3.85 6.57 12.99
CA THR A 148 -4.48 7.52 13.91
C THR A 148 -4.35 7.05 15.35
N TYR A 149 -4.09 7.98 16.24
CA TYR A 149 -3.98 7.76 17.68
C TYR A 149 -5.04 8.60 18.37
N SER A 150 -5.86 7.97 19.17
CA SER A 150 -6.92 8.63 19.94
C SER A 150 -6.74 8.33 21.41
N PHE A 151 -6.87 9.37 22.23
CA PHE A 151 -6.84 9.25 23.67
C PHE A 151 -8.14 9.82 24.22
N GLY A 152 -8.75 9.13 25.15
CA GLY A 152 -10.00 9.54 25.78
C GLY A 152 -9.94 9.38 27.29
N ILE A 153 -10.63 10.28 27.98
CA ILE A 153 -10.85 10.22 29.41
C ILE A 153 -12.36 10.28 29.65
N THR A 154 -12.86 9.36 30.44
CA THR A 154 -14.27 9.33 30.83
C THR A 154 -14.38 9.45 32.35
N VAL A 155 -15.18 10.41 32.82
CA VAL A 155 -15.43 10.66 34.23
C VAL A 155 -16.93 10.64 34.46
N GLY A 156 -17.39 9.82 35.42
CA GLY A 156 -18.78 9.78 35.86
C GLY A 156 -18.91 10.37 37.28
N PHE A 157 -19.84 11.29 37.44
CA PHE A 157 -20.14 11.96 38.73
C PHE A 157 -21.35 11.38 39.40
#